data_9ae4f3441d62933e548bab10e5b01e89
#
_entry.id   9ae4f3441d62933e548bab10e5b01e89
#
_cell.length_a   1.000
_cell.length_b   1.000
_cell.length_c   1.000
_cell.angle_alpha   90.00
_cell.angle_beta   90.00
_cell.angle_gamma   90.00
#
_symmetry.space_group_name_H-M   'P 1'
#
loop_
_entity.id
_entity.type
_entity.pdbx_description
1 polymer ?
#
loop_
_entity_poly.entity_id
_entity_poly.type
_entity_poly.pdbx_seq_one_letter_code
_entity_poly.pdbx_strand_id
1 'polypeptide(L)'
;ALEDDYARLQQRLSRMFGIDVAEHFYFATRSKNLNEGLEEQLKEFLVAHADTRLVIIDTLQKIKEISVDKFSYANDYDIITKLKHFADEHNICILVVHHTRKMDSSDAFEMISGTNGLLGAADGAFIMQKEKRTDLKATVDITGRDQQDQKLYLKFEPELCLWKFEKAETELWKEPEDKVLSAVNTYLMEAGC
;
A
#
# COMPACT_ATOMS: atom_id res chain seq x y z
N ALA A 1 6.13 -11.91 2.93
CA ALA A 1 6.95 -11.64 1.72
C ALA A 1 7.11 -12.92 0.90
N LEU A 2 6.06 -13.29 0.14
CA LEU A 2 5.97 -14.61 -0.54
C LEU A 2 6.73 -14.66 -1.88
N GLU A 3 7.31 -13.55 -2.31
CA GLU A 3 8.15 -13.45 -3.51
C GLU A 3 9.63 -13.17 -3.19
N ASP A 4 9.99 -13.19 -1.92
CA ASP A 4 11.33 -12.90 -1.45
C ASP A 4 11.97 -14.12 -0.75
N ASP A 5 13.28 -14.06 -0.52
CA ASP A 5 14.01 -15.03 0.29
C ASP A 5 14.54 -14.40 1.59
N TYR A 6 14.90 -15.27 2.54
CA TYR A 6 15.35 -14.83 3.86
C TYR A 6 16.62 -13.96 3.80
N ALA A 7 17.56 -14.25 2.90
CA ALA A 7 18.82 -13.51 2.81
C ALA A 7 18.57 -12.07 2.34
N ARG A 8 17.70 -11.87 1.35
CA ARG A 8 17.32 -10.54 0.87
C ARG A 8 16.54 -9.75 1.91
N LEU A 9 15.60 -10.39 2.61
CA LEU A 9 14.86 -9.77 3.70
C LEU A 9 15.80 -9.33 4.83
N GLN A 10 16.70 -10.19 5.26
CA GLN A 10 17.70 -9.87 6.28
C GLN A 10 18.59 -8.69 5.85
N GLN A 11 19.08 -8.71 4.61
CA GLN A 11 19.90 -7.62 4.08
C GLN A 11 19.15 -6.28 4.06
N ARG A 12 17.87 -6.27 3.68
CA ARG A 12 17.03 -5.06 3.70
C ARG A 12 16.80 -4.57 5.11
N LEU A 13 16.41 -5.45 6.02
CA LEU A 13 16.20 -5.10 7.43
C LEU A 13 17.46 -4.52 8.06
N SER A 14 18.62 -5.10 7.80
CA SER A 14 19.90 -4.59 8.28
C SER A 14 20.21 -3.18 7.77
N ARG A 15 19.84 -2.87 6.51
CA ARG A 15 19.99 -1.50 5.97
C ARG A 15 19.00 -0.52 6.59
N MET A 16 17.75 -0.96 6.84
CA MET A 16 16.69 -0.11 7.36
C MET A 16 16.85 0.21 8.85
N PHE A 17 17.26 -0.79 9.64
CA PHE A 17 17.25 -0.73 11.10
C PHE A 17 18.62 -0.95 11.76
N GLY A 18 19.65 -1.22 10.97
CA GLY A 18 20.97 -1.59 11.50
C GLY A 18 20.98 -3.03 12.03
N ILE A 19 21.61 -3.22 13.19
CA ILE A 19 21.75 -4.55 13.85
C ILE A 19 20.52 -4.85 14.71
N ASP A 20 19.81 -3.82 15.18
CA ASP A 20 18.67 -3.97 16.04
C ASP A 20 17.45 -4.38 15.21
N VAL A 21 17.07 -5.65 15.36
CA VAL A 21 15.83 -6.16 14.76
C VAL A 21 14.66 -5.60 15.57
N ALA A 22 13.64 -5.08 14.88
CA ALA A 22 12.41 -4.65 15.54
C ALA A 22 11.79 -5.84 16.28
N GLU A 23 11.58 -5.70 17.58
CA GLU A 23 10.77 -6.64 18.34
C GLU A 23 9.36 -6.71 17.72
N HIS A 24 8.70 -7.87 17.82
CA HIS A 24 7.36 -8.08 17.26
C HIS A 24 7.25 -7.97 15.72
N PHE A 25 8.34 -8.15 15.00
CA PHE A 25 8.35 -8.25 13.55
C PHE A 25 8.62 -9.70 13.11
N TYR A 26 7.61 -10.31 12.50
CA TYR A 26 7.66 -11.69 12.02
C TYR A 26 7.49 -11.74 10.51
N PHE A 27 8.17 -12.64 9.82
CA PHE A 27 7.98 -12.83 8.39
C PHE A 27 8.08 -14.29 7.97
N ALA A 28 7.32 -14.62 6.94
CA ALA A 28 7.33 -15.91 6.28
C ALA A 28 7.52 -15.73 4.77
N THR A 29 8.24 -16.64 4.16
CA THR A 29 8.46 -16.69 2.70
C THR A 29 7.57 -17.73 2.02
N ARG A 30 6.73 -18.43 2.79
CA ARG A 30 5.77 -19.43 2.31
C ARG A 30 4.45 -19.28 3.07
N SER A 31 3.35 -19.48 2.36
CA SER A 31 2.00 -19.56 2.95
C SER A 31 1.18 -20.61 2.20
N LYS A 32 0.11 -21.05 2.82
CA LYS A 32 -0.99 -21.72 2.14
C LYS A 32 -1.75 -20.70 1.27
N ASN A 33 -2.52 -21.17 0.29
CA ASN A 33 -3.47 -20.31 -0.40
C ASN A 33 -4.82 -20.25 0.37
N LEU A 34 -5.73 -19.38 -0.07
CA LEU A 34 -7.00 -19.13 0.61
C LEU A 34 -7.89 -20.38 0.75
N ASN A 35 -7.86 -21.30 -0.24
CA ASN A 35 -8.68 -22.50 -0.22
C ASN A 35 -7.93 -23.70 0.38
N GLU A 36 -6.64 -23.57 0.65
CA GLU A 36 -5.79 -24.63 1.23
C GLU A 36 -5.46 -24.40 2.70
N GLY A 37 -6.16 -23.48 3.37
CA GLY A 37 -6.03 -23.27 4.81
C GLY A 37 -5.15 -22.08 5.21
N LEU A 38 -5.13 -21.00 4.43
CA LEU A 38 -4.47 -19.74 4.83
C LEU A 38 -5.10 -19.15 6.10
N GLU A 39 -6.43 -19.20 6.22
CA GLU A 39 -7.13 -18.68 7.39
C GLU A 39 -6.73 -19.42 8.67
N GLU A 40 -6.66 -20.75 8.61
CA GLU A 40 -6.22 -21.59 9.74
C GLU A 40 -4.77 -21.27 10.10
N GLN A 41 -3.89 -21.11 9.10
CA GLN A 41 -2.50 -20.74 9.33
C GLN A 41 -2.39 -19.38 10.02
N LEU A 42 -3.20 -18.38 9.60
CA LEU A 42 -3.23 -17.07 10.25
C LEU A 42 -3.81 -17.15 11.68
N LYS A 43 -4.86 -17.95 11.92
CA LYS A 43 -5.42 -18.18 13.25
C LYS A 43 -4.39 -18.77 14.22
N GLU A 44 -3.67 -19.80 13.78
CA GLU A 44 -2.58 -20.40 14.56
C GLU A 44 -1.51 -19.35 14.92
N PHE A 45 -1.13 -18.50 13.96
CA PHE A 45 -0.19 -17.44 14.21
C PHE A 45 -0.71 -16.40 15.21
N LEU A 46 -1.97 -15.96 15.09
CA LEU A 46 -2.58 -14.99 16.00
C LEU A 46 -2.74 -15.54 17.43
N VAL A 47 -2.96 -16.84 17.58
CA VAL A 47 -2.97 -17.48 18.91
C VAL A 47 -1.58 -17.42 19.56
N ALA A 48 -0.52 -17.63 18.79
CA ALA A 48 0.85 -17.55 19.30
C ALA A 48 1.34 -16.10 19.52
N HIS A 49 0.77 -15.14 18.80
CA HIS A 49 1.16 -13.72 18.77
C HIS A 49 -0.07 -12.81 18.91
N ALA A 50 -0.71 -12.84 20.08
CA ALA A 50 -1.99 -12.16 20.36
C ALA A 50 -1.92 -10.61 20.29
N ASP A 51 -0.74 -10.04 20.31
CA ASP A 51 -0.45 -8.60 20.16
C ASP A 51 -0.36 -8.16 18.69
N THR A 52 -0.51 -9.07 17.73
CA THR A 52 -0.50 -8.74 16.29
C THR A 52 -1.59 -7.72 15.97
N ARG A 53 -1.23 -6.67 15.22
CA ARG A 53 -2.14 -5.61 14.76
C ARG A 53 -2.17 -5.47 13.24
N LEU A 54 -1.13 -5.92 12.56
CA LEU A 54 -0.99 -5.79 11.11
C LEU A 54 -0.46 -7.08 10.52
N VAL A 55 -1.14 -7.59 9.50
CA VAL A 55 -0.66 -8.67 8.64
C VAL A 55 -0.46 -8.12 7.23
N ILE A 56 0.73 -8.32 6.66
CA ILE A 56 1.05 -7.88 5.29
C ILE A 56 1.17 -9.12 4.40
N ILE A 57 0.36 -9.17 3.35
CA ILE A 57 0.38 -10.24 2.33
C ILE A 57 1.02 -9.69 1.05
N ASP A 58 2.23 -10.12 0.77
CA ASP A 58 3.00 -9.70 -0.40
C ASP A 58 3.43 -10.94 -1.22
N THR A 59 2.69 -11.28 -2.25
CA THR A 59 1.62 -10.56 -2.92
C THR A 59 0.30 -11.35 -2.95
N LEU A 60 -0.80 -10.67 -3.28
CA LEU A 60 -2.12 -11.28 -3.48
C LEU A 60 -2.07 -12.48 -4.42
N GLN A 61 -1.27 -12.40 -5.49
CA GLN A 61 -1.15 -13.46 -6.49
C GLN A 61 -0.66 -14.79 -5.90
N LYS A 62 0.10 -14.77 -4.81
CA LYS A 62 0.66 -15.97 -4.17
C LYS A 62 -0.34 -16.72 -3.30
N ILE A 63 -1.40 -16.06 -2.88
CA ILE A 63 -2.45 -16.67 -2.05
C ILE A 63 -3.73 -16.97 -2.84
N LYS A 64 -3.81 -16.53 -4.12
CA LYS A 64 -4.89 -16.88 -5.04
C LYS A 64 -4.74 -18.32 -5.51
N GLU A 65 -5.87 -18.97 -5.70
CA GLU A 65 -5.90 -20.25 -6.45
C GLU A 65 -5.52 -20.07 -7.91
N ILE A 66 -4.91 -21.11 -8.48
CA ILE A 66 -4.74 -21.26 -9.91
C ILE A 66 -6.06 -21.83 -10.49
N SER A 67 -7.11 -20.99 -10.57
CA SER A 67 -8.35 -21.38 -11.22
C SER A 67 -8.30 -21.14 -12.73
N VAL A 68 -9.06 -21.91 -13.46
CA VAL A 68 -9.12 -21.83 -14.93
C VAL A 68 -9.70 -20.49 -15.39
N ASP A 69 -10.60 -19.88 -14.60
CA ASP A 69 -11.18 -18.55 -14.82
C ASP A 69 -10.40 -17.47 -14.06
N LYS A 70 -9.23 -17.12 -14.58
CA LYS A 70 -8.24 -16.26 -13.91
C LYS A 70 -8.67 -14.80 -13.67
N PHE A 71 -9.76 -14.32 -14.23
CA PHE A 71 -10.12 -12.88 -14.24
C PHE A 71 -11.62 -12.63 -14.04
N SER A 72 -12.22 -13.25 -13.02
CA SER A 72 -13.61 -12.95 -12.66
C SER A 72 -13.64 -11.83 -11.59
N TYR A 73 -14.43 -10.79 -11.85
CA TYR A 73 -14.77 -9.74 -10.86
C TYR A 73 -15.23 -10.33 -9.52
N ALA A 74 -16.11 -11.34 -9.60
CA ALA A 74 -16.66 -12.02 -8.42
C ALA A 74 -15.56 -12.68 -7.59
N ASN A 75 -14.59 -13.33 -8.22
CA ASN A 75 -13.50 -13.99 -7.52
C ASN A 75 -12.58 -12.99 -6.77
N ASP A 76 -12.24 -11.86 -7.40
CA ASP A 76 -11.43 -10.82 -6.78
C ASP A 76 -12.15 -10.17 -5.59
N TYR A 77 -13.45 -9.88 -5.76
CA TYR A 77 -14.29 -9.34 -4.70
C TYR A 77 -14.41 -10.31 -3.52
N ASP A 78 -14.65 -11.59 -3.79
CA ASP A 78 -14.80 -12.63 -2.76
C ASP A 78 -13.52 -12.83 -1.95
N ILE A 79 -12.36 -12.78 -2.61
CA ILE A 79 -11.06 -12.90 -1.94
C ILE A 79 -10.85 -11.77 -0.92
N ILE A 80 -11.05 -10.52 -1.35
CA ILE A 80 -10.87 -9.38 -0.45
C ILE A 80 -11.93 -9.37 0.65
N THR A 81 -13.17 -9.77 0.34
CA THR A 81 -14.24 -9.89 1.31
C THR A 81 -13.91 -10.92 2.41
N LYS A 82 -13.37 -12.09 2.05
CA LYS A 82 -12.92 -13.11 3.02
C LYS A 82 -11.81 -12.56 3.92
N LEU A 83 -10.78 -11.92 3.33
CA LEU A 83 -9.70 -11.32 4.10
C LEU A 83 -10.18 -10.21 5.03
N LYS A 84 -11.14 -9.39 4.56
CA LYS A 84 -11.77 -8.34 5.38
C LYS A 84 -12.53 -8.94 6.55
N HIS A 85 -13.39 -9.93 6.32
CA HIS A 85 -14.12 -10.59 7.42
C HIS A 85 -13.16 -11.20 8.45
N PHE A 86 -12.08 -11.81 7.98
CA PHE A 86 -11.04 -12.33 8.88
C PHE A 86 -10.39 -11.22 9.71
N ALA A 87 -10.07 -10.08 9.07
CA ALA A 87 -9.49 -8.93 9.75
C ALA A 87 -10.42 -8.35 10.82
N ASP A 88 -11.71 -8.20 10.48
CA ASP A 88 -12.75 -7.68 11.38
C ASP A 88 -12.97 -8.63 12.58
N GLU A 89 -13.06 -9.95 12.33
CA GLU A 89 -13.23 -10.98 13.38
C GLU A 89 -12.08 -10.97 14.38
N HIS A 90 -10.85 -10.77 13.90
CA HIS A 90 -9.65 -10.81 14.74
C HIS A 90 -9.15 -9.44 15.19
N ASN A 91 -9.85 -8.36 14.81
CA ASN A 91 -9.50 -6.99 15.16
C ASN A 91 -8.07 -6.59 14.76
N ILE A 92 -7.69 -6.95 13.54
CA ILE A 92 -6.40 -6.66 12.92
C ILE A 92 -6.57 -5.91 11.60
N CYS A 93 -5.50 -5.29 11.12
CA CYS A 93 -5.42 -4.77 9.77
C CYS A 93 -4.75 -5.80 8.84
N ILE A 94 -5.31 -6.03 7.66
CA ILE A 94 -4.65 -6.81 6.60
C ILE A 94 -4.31 -5.88 5.44
N LEU A 95 -3.02 -5.72 5.15
CA LEU A 95 -2.51 -5.00 3.99
C LEU A 95 -2.14 -6.01 2.89
N VAL A 96 -2.81 -5.91 1.76
CA VAL A 96 -2.57 -6.79 0.61
C VAL A 96 -1.82 -6.05 -0.48
N VAL A 97 -0.64 -6.53 -0.84
CA VAL A 97 0.16 -5.98 -1.94
C VAL A 97 -0.26 -6.63 -3.25
N HIS A 98 -0.47 -5.81 -4.28
CA HIS A 98 -0.85 -6.26 -5.61
C HIS A 98 -0.16 -5.42 -6.70
N HIS A 99 0.10 -6.02 -7.86
CA HIS A 99 0.71 -5.31 -8.99
C HIS A 99 -0.33 -4.53 -9.80
N THR A 100 0.03 -3.32 -10.20
CA THR A 100 -0.76 -2.53 -11.14
C THR A 100 -0.56 -3.01 -12.59
N ARG A 101 -1.54 -2.77 -13.47
CA ARG A 101 -1.40 -2.94 -14.91
C ARG A 101 -0.55 -1.80 -15.48
N LYS A 102 0.19 -2.09 -16.56
CA LYS A 102 0.83 -1.07 -17.39
C LYS A 102 -0.21 -0.48 -18.33
N MET A 103 -1.04 0.40 -17.83
CA MET A 103 -1.99 1.19 -18.62
C MET A 103 -1.79 2.64 -18.25
N ASP A 104 -1.82 3.51 -19.26
CA ASP A 104 -1.92 4.94 -19.05
C ASP A 104 -3.41 5.25 -18.78
N SER A 105 -3.72 5.58 -17.56
CA SER A 105 -5.03 6.07 -17.15
C SER A 105 -4.87 7.39 -16.40
N SER A 106 -5.83 8.28 -16.60
CA SER A 106 -5.92 9.54 -15.83
C SER A 106 -6.28 9.30 -14.37
N ASP A 107 -6.92 8.15 -14.07
CA ASP A 107 -7.21 7.69 -12.71
C ASP A 107 -6.25 6.57 -12.32
N ALA A 108 -5.45 6.80 -11.27
CA ALA A 108 -4.51 5.83 -10.74
C ALA A 108 -5.20 4.53 -10.32
N PHE A 109 -6.44 4.60 -9.81
CA PHE A 109 -7.17 3.45 -9.30
C PHE A 109 -7.67 2.51 -10.40
N GLU A 110 -7.86 2.99 -11.64
CA GLU A 110 -8.14 2.14 -12.80
C GLU A 110 -6.97 1.23 -13.18
N MET A 111 -5.76 1.54 -12.69
CA MET A 111 -4.56 0.75 -12.96
C MET A 111 -4.44 -0.50 -12.09
N ILE A 112 -5.30 -0.67 -11.08
CA ILE A 112 -5.28 -1.89 -10.25
C ILE A 112 -5.50 -3.09 -11.15
N SER A 113 -4.52 -4.00 -11.15
CA SER A 113 -4.55 -5.22 -11.95
C SER A 113 -5.65 -6.14 -11.42
N GLY A 114 -6.62 -6.46 -12.24
CA GLY A 114 -7.77 -7.25 -11.85
C GLY A 114 -9.06 -6.58 -12.29
N THR A 115 -10.02 -6.60 -11.44
CA THR A 115 -11.32 -5.99 -11.66
C THR A 115 -11.53 -4.91 -10.60
N ASN A 116 -12.48 -4.01 -10.81
CA ASN A 116 -12.93 -3.06 -9.79
C ASN A 116 -13.41 -3.75 -8.50
N GLY A 117 -13.50 -5.08 -8.49
CA GLY A 117 -13.83 -5.90 -7.33
C GLY A 117 -12.84 -5.80 -6.19
N LEU A 118 -11.54 -5.67 -6.47
CA LEU A 118 -10.53 -5.53 -5.42
C LEU A 118 -10.75 -4.23 -4.63
N LEU A 119 -10.93 -3.11 -5.34
CA LEU A 119 -11.13 -1.81 -4.70
C LEU A 119 -12.51 -1.72 -4.00
N GLY A 120 -13.55 -2.30 -4.61
CA GLY A 120 -14.91 -2.23 -4.07
C GLY A 120 -15.10 -2.95 -2.72
N ALA A 121 -14.29 -3.97 -2.44
CA ALA A 121 -14.36 -4.74 -1.19
C ALA A 121 -13.40 -4.24 -0.11
N ALA A 122 -12.34 -3.50 -0.47
CA ALA A 122 -11.36 -2.96 0.47
C ALA A 122 -11.89 -1.71 1.20
N ASP A 123 -11.38 -1.44 2.40
CA ASP A 123 -11.69 -0.20 3.13
C ASP A 123 -10.88 0.99 2.63
N GLY A 124 -9.74 0.74 1.99
CA GLY A 124 -8.92 1.75 1.35
C GLY A 124 -7.87 1.14 0.42
N ALA A 125 -7.27 1.98 -0.40
CA ALA A 125 -6.23 1.59 -1.34
C ALA A 125 -5.11 2.62 -1.42
N PHE A 126 -3.90 2.14 -1.68
CA PHE A 126 -2.69 2.93 -1.90
C PHE A 126 -2.12 2.54 -3.27
N ILE A 127 -2.04 3.49 -4.19
CA ILE A 127 -1.47 3.27 -5.52
C ILE A 127 -0.12 3.97 -5.63
N MET A 128 0.95 3.17 -5.57
CA MET A 128 2.31 3.70 -5.71
C MET A 128 2.75 3.70 -7.17
N GLN A 129 3.18 4.85 -7.66
CA GLN A 129 3.59 5.05 -9.05
C GLN A 129 4.95 5.72 -9.14
N LYS A 130 5.70 5.39 -10.20
CA LYS A 130 6.93 6.08 -10.62
C LYS A 130 6.79 6.46 -12.08
N GLU A 131 7.19 7.67 -12.45
CA GLU A 131 7.19 8.10 -13.85
C GLU A 131 8.14 7.24 -14.69
N LYS A 132 9.36 7.03 -14.17
CA LYS A 132 10.34 6.16 -14.80
C LYS A 132 10.83 5.12 -13.80
N ARG A 133 11.18 3.95 -14.31
CA ARG A 133 11.68 2.84 -13.46
C ARG A 133 12.93 3.22 -12.67
N THR A 134 13.74 4.12 -13.20
CA THR A 134 15.00 4.59 -12.59
C THR A 134 14.82 5.73 -11.61
N ASP A 135 13.64 6.34 -11.53
CA ASP A 135 13.40 7.50 -10.68
C ASP A 135 13.51 7.12 -9.20
N LEU A 136 14.09 8.01 -8.44
CA LEU A 136 14.11 7.94 -6.99
C LEU A 136 12.88 8.62 -6.35
N LYS A 137 11.98 9.16 -7.15
CA LYS A 137 10.71 9.75 -6.71
C LYS A 137 9.56 8.86 -7.07
N ALA A 138 8.55 8.85 -6.22
CA ALA A 138 7.28 8.17 -6.43
C ALA A 138 6.14 9.00 -5.88
N THR A 139 4.94 8.78 -6.40
CA THR A 139 3.69 9.24 -5.80
C THR A 139 2.93 8.06 -5.22
N VAL A 140 2.14 8.33 -4.18
CA VAL A 140 1.16 7.37 -3.64
C VAL A 140 -0.18 8.07 -3.59
N ASP A 141 -1.09 7.63 -4.46
CA ASP A 141 -2.50 8.04 -4.40
C ASP A 141 -3.21 7.16 -3.39
N ILE A 142 -3.96 7.78 -2.47
CA ILE A 142 -4.63 7.12 -1.35
C ILE A 142 -6.12 7.42 -1.42
N THR A 143 -6.95 6.39 -1.29
CA THR A 143 -8.40 6.53 -1.11
C THR A 143 -8.89 5.59 -0.01
N GLY A 144 -10.01 5.91 0.63
CA GLY A 144 -10.61 5.07 1.66
C GLY A 144 -11.95 5.58 2.11
N ARG A 145 -12.73 4.70 2.77
CA ARG A 145 -14.12 4.99 3.17
C ARG A 145 -14.21 6.09 4.23
N ASP A 146 -13.23 6.12 5.15
CA ASP A 146 -13.25 6.99 6.33
C ASP A 146 -12.13 8.04 6.31
N GLN A 147 -11.54 8.30 5.14
CA GLN A 147 -10.47 9.28 4.97
C GLN A 147 -10.63 10.06 3.67
N GLN A 148 -10.08 11.27 3.64
CA GLN A 148 -9.99 12.05 2.41
C GLN A 148 -8.98 11.45 1.46
N ASP A 149 -9.27 11.56 0.16
CA ASP A 149 -8.31 11.22 -0.88
C ASP A 149 -7.08 12.12 -0.77
N GLN A 150 -5.91 11.51 -0.90
CA GLN A 150 -4.63 12.18 -0.73
C GLN A 150 -3.65 11.71 -1.79
N LYS A 151 -2.74 12.59 -2.16
CA LYS A 151 -1.55 12.23 -2.94
C LYS A 151 -0.30 12.55 -2.13
N LEU A 152 0.50 11.52 -1.86
CA LEU A 152 1.79 11.65 -1.20
C LEU A 152 2.92 11.65 -2.23
N TYR A 153 3.94 12.44 -1.95
CA TYR A 153 5.19 12.47 -2.70
C TYR A 153 6.29 11.86 -1.85
N LEU A 154 6.95 10.86 -2.40
CA LEU A 154 7.98 10.08 -1.73
C LEU A 154 9.29 10.16 -2.48
N LYS A 155 10.39 10.11 -1.74
CA LYS A 155 11.74 9.96 -2.26
C LYS A 155 12.40 8.71 -1.71
N PHE A 156 12.96 7.89 -2.60
CA PHE A 156 13.69 6.68 -2.22
C PHE A 156 15.11 7.01 -1.78
N GLU A 157 15.52 6.49 -0.65
CA GLU A 157 16.89 6.50 -0.17
C GLU A 157 17.53 5.12 -0.36
N PRO A 158 18.38 4.95 -1.39
CA PRO A 158 18.97 3.65 -1.72
C PRO A 158 19.83 3.06 -0.61
N GLU A 159 20.56 3.87 0.11
CA GLU A 159 21.43 3.44 1.22
C GLU A 159 20.65 2.72 2.33
N LEU A 160 19.47 3.25 2.66
CA LEU A 160 18.59 2.73 3.70
C LEU A 160 17.49 1.81 3.17
N CYS A 161 17.35 1.66 1.85
CA CYS A 161 16.22 0.97 1.22
C CYS A 161 14.84 1.48 1.67
N LEU A 162 14.72 2.79 1.94
CA LEU A 162 13.51 3.41 2.48
C LEU A 162 12.93 4.46 1.54
N TRP A 163 11.61 4.55 1.54
CA TRP A 163 10.89 5.68 0.95
C TRP A 163 10.62 6.71 2.04
N LYS A 164 11.13 7.92 1.85
CA LYS A 164 10.87 9.05 2.74
C LYS A 164 9.74 9.91 2.22
N PHE A 165 8.88 10.33 3.12
CA PHE A 165 7.82 11.28 2.84
C PHE A 165 8.42 12.66 2.57
N GLU A 166 8.00 13.33 1.49
CA GLU A 166 8.39 14.70 1.14
C GLU A 166 7.23 15.67 1.40
N LYS A 167 6.06 15.41 0.83
CA LYS A 167 4.86 16.25 1.00
C LYS A 167 3.59 15.46 0.72
N ALA A 168 2.44 16.02 1.14
CA ALA A 168 1.11 15.53 0.79
C ALA A 168 0.32 16.61 0.07
N GLU A 169 -0.53 16.19 -0.87
CA GLU A 169 -1.61 16.98 -1.44
C GLU A 169 -2.93 16.30 -1.08
N THR A 170 -3.87 17.06 -0.54
CA THR A 170 -5.24 16.65 -0.34
C THR A 170 -6.13 17.46 -1.28
N GLU A 171 -7.28 16.95 -1.70
CA GLU A 171 -8.20 17.73 -2.56
C GLU A 171 -8.66 19.04 -1.91
N LEU A 172 -8.69 19.10 -0.57
CA LEU A 172 -8.99 20.32 0.18
C LEU A 172 -7.79 21.28 0.27
N TRP A 173 -6.57 20.76 0.01
CA TRP A 173 -5.32 21.53 0.00
C TRP A 173 -4.78 21.70 -1.43
N LYS A 174 -5.61 21.81 -2.42
CA LYS A 174 -5.28 22.75 -3.48
C LYS A 174 -5.29 24.09 -2.74
N GLU A 175 -4.05 24.59 -2.41
CA GLU A 175 -3.93 26.02 -2.12
C GLU A 175 -4.80 26.69 -3.19
N PRO A 176 -5.89 27.38 -2.82
CA PRO A 176 -6.40 28.33 -3.77
C PRO A 176 -5.15 29.12 -4.08
N GLU A 177 -4.79 29.26 -5.37
CA GLU A 177 -3.92 30.34 -5.77
C GLU A 177 -4.52 31.53 -5.06
N ASP A 178 -3.93 31.89 -3.93
CA ASP A 178 -4.46 32.95 -3.11
C ASP A 178 -4.11 34.21 -3.87
N LYS A 179 -4.95 34.49 -4.88
CA LYS A 179 -4.88 35.66 -5.71
C LYS A 179 -4.80 36.93 -4.84
N VAL A 180 -5.32 36.84 -3.62
CA VAL A 180 -5.24 37.89 -2.63
C VAL A 180 -3.84 37.94 -2.02
N LEU A 181 -3.28 36.80 -1.60
CA LEU A 181 -1.90 36.75 -1.04
C LEU A 181 -0.86 37.07 -2.11
N SER A 182 -1.06 36.59 -3.34
CA SER A 182 -0.21 36.92 -4.50
C SER A 182 -0.30 38.41 -4.83
N ALA A 183 -1.49 38.99 -4.84
CA ALA A 183 -1.68 40.43 -5.08
C ALA A 183 -1.10 41.28 -3.95
N VAL A 184 -1.25 40.86 -2.68
CA VAL A 184 -0.66 41.56 -1.51
C VAL A 184 0.85 41.48 -1.53
N ASN A 185 1.44 40.33 -1.85
CA ASN A 185 2.89 40.19 -1.98
C ASN A 185 3.45 41.04 -3.14
N THR A 186 2.75 41.07 -4.27
CA THR A 186 3.15 41.93 -5.40
C THR A 186 3.08 43.41 -4.99
N TYR A 187 2.02 43.83 -4.34
CA TYR A 187 1.86 45.20 -3.85
C TYR A 187 2.93 45.59 -2.82
N LEU A 188 3.27 44.72 -1.90
CA LEU A 188 4.33 44.96 -0.90
C LEU A 188 5.71 45.02 -1.51
N MET A 189 5.99 44.21 -2.55
CA MET A 189 7.24 44.28 -3.30
C MET A 189 7.37 45.59 -4.12
N GLU A 190 6.28 46.08 -4.73
CA GLU A 190 6.24 47.34 -5.46
C GLU A 190 6.26 48.57 -4.55
N ALA A 191 5.77 48.46 -3.33
CA ALA A 191 5.75 49.55 -2.33
C ALA A 191 7.08 49.72 -1.59
N GLY A 192 8.07 48.86 -1.81
CA GLY A 192 9.42 48.98 -1.27
C GLY A 192 9.51 48.85 0.25
N CYS A 193 8.63 48.02 0.86
CA CYS A 193 8.67 47.68 2.30
C CYS A 193 9.40 46.37 2.52
#